data_5d2af95a02e44208136ae677be094227
#
_entry.id   5d2af95a02e44208136ae677be094227
#
_cell.length_a   1.000
_cell.length_b   1.000
_cell.length_c   1.000
_cell.angle_alpha   90.00
_cell.angle_beta   90.00
_cell.angle_gamma   90.00
#
_symmetry.space_group_name_H-M   'P 1'
#
loop_
_entity.id
_entity.type
_entity.pdbx_description
1 polymer ?
#
loop_
_entity_poly.entity_id
_entity_poly.type
_entity_poly.pdbx_seq_one_letter_code
_entity_poly.pdbx_strand_id
1 'polypeptide(L)'
;MRVRLGILLVLLAAACGGLAWTHASVNAQKDQVDIQVTTVAGDVSAVEGTEVTLDASLFGRLFWSIRCTPGAEPMVQSKYTHYWNEQPQHWSWDSSGLYVSFSPSNWYEEDSEEEPDRHTLTTLLRAVSERCPAGTEDYWETVRLRDYYEEFPIFVGYISQTIRSNYVYLDGNESLEMMAQDALRQAFHIPVPEDLMVEVHMEKDLDGDVLTTDVNAEWDLDAAAVSTEQGIYFTLESSDPAVTLDFSQSAVEQGLYFLSIHQEPYTGESYGGMKEAVVVSMDGTEIRTVCPSPGAKSSWLGTSEDGTWIYYAAQTGEETTLWVLDAQSGAVVSQTALPFGPADFPDGAYLSGAFVDEGLVMPYRWDNQFVLVTVSEEGEASVALSGDLTKVWEVTNLEDPNLIYDGRRLVIAAFQRYDYSFCMAAYTNEGLSYLGRYDVGLDLLSSEVNRLWQTEEKENSLRVRFLS
;
A
#
# COMPACT_ATOMS: atom_id res chain seq x y z
N MET A 1 -55.36 -26.83 7.05
CA MET A 1 -54.56 -26.11 8.03
C MET A 1 -53.58 -27.02 8.79
N ARG A 2 -54.00 -28.16 9.36
CA ARG A 2 -53.13 -29.08 10.15
C ARG A 2 -51.94 -29.67 9.35
N VAL A 3 -52.11 -30.02 8.06
CA VAL A 3 -51.06 -30.56 7.20
C VAL A 3 -49.97 -29.49 6.92
N ARG A 4 -50.38 -28.23 6.64
CA ARG A 4 -49.44 -27.12 6.40
C ARG A 4 -48.62 -26.80 7.64
N LEU A 5 -49.23 -26.88 8.85
CA LEU A 5 -48.53 -26.70 10.12
C LEU A 5 -47.52 -27.83 10.38
N GLY A 6 -47.87 -29.08 10.05
CA GLY A 6 -46.98 -30.23 10.14
C GLY A 6 -45.74 -30.08 9.25
N ILE A 7 -45.90 -29.63 7.98
CA ILE A 7 -44.82 -29.40 7.06
C ILE A 7 -43.89 -28.27 7.58
N LEU A 8 -44.47 -27.19 8.12
CA LEU A 8 -43.72 -26.08 8.67
C LEU A 8 -42.88 -26.50 9.86
N LEU A 9 -43.40 -27.33 10.76
CA LEU A 9 -42.70 -27.88 11.92
C LEU A 9 -41.55 -28.81 11.51
N VAL A 10 -41.76 -29.62 10.46
CA VAL A 10 -40.69 -30.49 9.94
C VAL A 10 -39.55 -29.65 9.32
N LEU A 11 -39.91 -28.62 8.51
CA LEU A 11 -38.92 -27.71 7.94
C LEU A 11 -38.14 -26.93 9.02
N LEU A 12 -38.84 -26.48 10.05
CA LEU A 12 -38.20 -25.80 11.18
C LEU A 12 -37.24 -26.73 11.95
N ALA A 13 -37.67 -27.96 12.20
CA ALA A 13 -36.83 -28.96 12.87
C ALA A 13 -35.61 -29.32 12.00
N ALA A 14 -35.76 -29.45 10.71
CA ALA A 14 -34.65 -29.67 9.76
C ALA A 14 -33.68 -28.48 9.71
N ALA A 15 -34.19 -27.25 9.70
CA ALA A 15 -33.38 -26.05 9.76
C ALA A 15 -32.60 -25.95 11.07
N CYS A 16 -33.25 -26.16 12.21
CA CYS A 16 -32.59 -26.18 13.53
C CYS A 16 -31.55 -27.32 13.64
N GLY A 17 -31.86 -28.48 13.10
CA GLY A 17 -30.95 -29.61 13.05
C GLY A 17 -29.72 -29.32 12.18
N GLY A 18 -29.94 -28.70 11.00
CA GLY A 18 -28.87 -28.25 10.10
C GLY A 18 -27.96 -27.24 10.77
N LEU A 19 -28.53 -26.20 11.41
CA LEU A 19 -27.77 -25.19 12.13
C LEU A 19 -26.95 -25.79 13.28
N ALA A 20 -27.57 -26.70 14.09
CA ALA A 20 -26.86 -27.36 15.18
C ALA A 20 -25.70 -28.25 14.68
N TRP A 21 -25.92 -28.94 13.54
CA TRP A 21 -24.88 -29.75 12.92
C TRP A 21 -23.73 -28.89 12.37
N THR A 22 -24.05 -27.82 11.65
CA THR A 22 -23.05 -26.87 11.13
C THR A 22 -22.23 -26.26 12.26
N HIS A 23 -22.92 -25.83 13.34
CA HIS A 23 -22.25 -25.28 14.52
C HIS A 23 -21.28 -26.29 15.16
N ALA A 24 -21.75 -27.53 15.35
CA ALA A 24 -20.91 -28.59 15.94
C ALA A 24 -19.71 -28.92 15.04
N SER A 25 -19.91 -28.96 13.71
CA SER A 25 -18.85 -29.24 12.76
C SER A 25 -17.79 -28.14 12.75
N VAL A 26 -18.20 -26.87 12.67
CA VAL A 26 -17.27 -25.72 12.69
C VAL A 26 -16.53 -25.64 14.03
N ASN A 27 -17.23 -25.83 15.14
CA ASN A 27 -16.59 -25.88 16.45
C ASN A 27 -15.55 -26.99 16.59
N ALA A 28 -15.77 -28.14 15.94
CA ALA A 28 -14.79 -29.23 15.94
C ALA A 28 -13.55 -28.94 15.11
N GLN A 29 -13.70 -28.14 14.05
CA GLN A 29 -12.59 -27.78 13.14
C GLN A 29 -11.77 -26.60 13.67
N LYS A 30 -12.38 -25.61 14.33
CA LYS A 30 -11.67 -24.40 14.78
C LYS A 30 -10.47 -24.68 15.71
N ASP A 31 -10.49 -25.82 16.42
CA ASP A 31 -9.44 -26.23 17.35
C ASP A 31 -8.38 -27.13 16.69
N GLN A 32 -8.51 -27.42 15.37
CA GLN A 32 -7.59 -28.27 14.62
C GLN A 32 -6.51 -27.44 13.91
N VAL A 33 -5.96 -26.48 14.63
CA VAL A 33 -4.86 -25.63 14.11
C VAL A 33 -3.54 -26.25 14.59
N ASP A 34 -2.72 -26.68 13.64
CA ASP A 34 -1.36 -27.17 13.88
C ASP A 34 -0.34 -26.14 13.38
N ILE A 35 0.59 -25.79 14.25
CA ILE A 35 1.61 -24.80 13.93
C ILE A 35 2.93 -25.51 13.75
N GLN A 36 3.42 -25.50 12.52
CA GLN A 36 4.71 -26.07 12.18
C GLN A 36 5.77 -24.97 12.14
N VAL A 37 6.79 -25.12 12.97
CA VAL A 37 7.91 -24.19 13.04
C VAL A 37 9.11 -24.81 12.36
N THR A 38 9.63 -24.12 11.33
CA THR A 38 10.83 -24.54 10.58
C THR A 38 11.91 -23.49 10.74
N THR A 39 13.07 -23.84 11.30
CA THR A 39 14.25 -22.98 11.29
C THR A 39 14.90 -23.04 9.92
N VAL A 40 14.90 -21.93 9.21
CA VAL A 40 15.49 -21.78 7.87
C VAL A 40 16.97 -21.43 7.95
N ALA A 41 17.34 -20.55 8.89
CA ALA A 41 18.73 -20.15 9.11
C ALA A 41 18.98 -19.72 10.55
N GLY A 42 20.23 -19.82 11.00
CA GLY A 42 20.69 -19.33 12.30
C GLY A 42 20.24 -20.19 13.49
N ASP A 43 20.22 -19.57 14.66
CA ASP A 43 19.90 -20.22 15.94
C ASP A 43 18.73 -19.54 16.63
N VAL A 44 17.79 -20.32 17.16
CA VAL A 44 16.58 -19.83 17.83
C VAL A 44 16.88 -19.01 19.09
N SER A 45 18.06 -19.16 19.69
CA SER A 45 18.51 -18.34 20.83
C SER A 45 18.65 -16.86 20.47
N ALA A 46 18.84 -16.53 19.19
CA ALA A 46 18.91 -15.13 18.72
C ALA A 46 17.57 -14.38 18.89
N VAL A 47 16.46 -15.08 19.01
CA VAL A 47 15.12 -14.54 19.24
C VAL A 47 14.56 -14.91 20.62
N GLU A 48 15.39 -15.42 21.54
CA GLU A 48 14.98 -15.67 22.90
C GLU A 48 14.46 -14.38 23.56
N GLY A 49 13.38 -14.50 24.33
CA GLY A 49 12.72 -13.36 24.96
C GLY A 49 11.84 -12.52 24.01
N THR A 50 11.51 -13.03 22.82
CA THR A 50 10.50 -12.42 21.97
C THR A 50 9.22 -13.25 21.91
N GLU A 51 8.12 -12.62 21.59
CA GLU A 51 6.83 -13.26 21.33
C GLU A 51 6.22 -12.68 20.07
N VAL A 52 5.74 -13.54 19.19
CA VAL A 52 4.91 -13.13 18.04
C VAL A 52 3.47 -13.53 18.32
N THR A 53 2.55 -12.60 18.14
CA THR A 53 1.10 -12.85 18.21
C THR A 53 0.52 -12.65 16.81
N LEU A 54 -0.18 -13.67 16.33
CA LEU A 54 -1.00 -13.61 15.13
C LEU A 54 -2.47 -13.66 15.53
N ASP A 55 -3.22 -12.62 15.26
CA ASP A 55 -4.66 -12.62 15.33
C ASP A 55 -5.21 -12.76 13.91
N ALA A 56 -5.96 -13.83 13.67
CA ALA A 56 -6.52 -14.15 12.37
C ALA A 56 -8.04 -14.29 12.47
N SER A 57 -8.75 -13.87 11.43
CA SER A 57 -10.19 -14.08 11.33
C SER A 57 -10.59 -14.62 9.96
N LEU A 58 -11.70 -15.36 9.95
CA LEU A 58 -12.31 -15.86 8.73
C LEU A 58 -13.80 -15.52 8.75
N PHE A 59 -14.23 -14.74 7.75
CA PHE A 59 -15.62 -14.28 7.57
C PHE A 59 -16.23 -13.61 8.81
N GLY A 60 -15.42 -12.95 9.66
CA GLY A 60 -15.91 -12.29 10.88
C GLY A 60 -16.61 -13.24 11.87
N ARG A 61 -16.40 -14.56 11.76
CA ARG A 61 -17.06 -15.57 12.58
C ARG A 61 -16.12 -16.55 13.28
N LEU A 62 -15.02 -16.88 12.65
CA LEU A 62 -13.95 -17.70 13.20
C LEU A 62 -12.78 -16.79 13.53
N PHE A 63 -12.26 -16.92 14.72
CA PHE A 63 -11.16 -16.10 15.23
C PHE A 63 -10.13 -17.00 15.89
N TRP A 64 -8.86 -16.71 15.62
CA TRP A 64 -7.72 -17.36 16.25
C TRP A 64 -6.78 -16.29 16.80
N SER A 65 -6.31 -16.48 18.01
CA SER A 65 -5.20 -15.74 18.58
C SER A 65 -4.08 -16.73 18.85
N ILE A 66 -3.00 -16.61 18.11
CA ILE A 66 -1.88 -17.53 18.09
C ILE A 66 -0.68 -16.81 18.68
N ARG A 67 -0.07 -17.39 19.70
CA ARG A 67 1.14 -16.86 20.33
C ARG A 67 2.28 -17.81 20.16
N CYS A 68 3.35 -17.36 19.53
CA CYS A 68 4.56 -18.13 19.31
C CYS A 68 5.72 -17.49 20.08
N THR A 69 6.21 -18.21 21.09
CA THR A 69 7.46 -17.88 21.76
C THR A 69 8.53 -18.85 21.26
N PRO A 70 9.64 -18.36 20.69
CA PRO A 70 10.69 -19.22 20.17
C PRO A 70 11.19 -20.22 21.21
N GLY A 71 11.26 -21.49 20.82
CA GLY A 71 11.67 -22.58 21.71
C GLY A 71 10.59 -23.12 22.65
N ALA A 72 9.37 -22.58 22.62
CA ALA A 72 8.20 -23.09 23.37
C ALA A 72 7.11 -23.60 22.43
N GLU A 73 6.20 -24.44 22.94
CA GLU A 73 5.00 -24.83 22.17
C GLU A 73 4.11 -23.61 21.90
N PRO A 74 3.68 -23.39 20.64
CA PRO A 74 2.74 -22.34 20.33
C PRO A 74 1.41 -22.48 21.08
N MET A 75 0.83 -21.37 21.50
CA MET A 75 -0.47 -21.33 22.15
C MET A 75 -1.52 -20.83 21.17
N VAL A 76 -2.59 -21.61 21.00
CA VAL A 76 -3.70 -21.25 20.11
C VAL A 76 -4.96 -21.07 20.93
N GLN A 77 -5.62 -19.94 20.77
CA GLN A 77 -6.96 -19.66 21.28
C GLN A 77 -7.90 -19.45 20.11
N SER A 78 -8.97 -20.22 20.04
CA SER A 78 -9.96 -20.14 18.96
C SER A 78 -11.33 -19.76 19.49
N LYS A 79 -12.10 -19.01 18.69
CA LYS A 79 -13.46 -18.61 19.00
C LYS A 79 -14.33 -18.70 17.76
N TYR A 80 -15.54 -19.21 17.90
CA TYR A 80 -16.57 -19.18 16.87
C TYR A 80 -17.76 -18.37 17.36
N THR A 81 -18.33 -17.51 16.52
CA THR A 81 -19.53 -16.73 16.80
C THR A 81 -20.58 -16.91 15.70
N HIS A 82 -21.85 -17.03 16.08
CA HIS A 82 -22.97 -17.10 15.15
C HIS A 82 -23.36 -15.75 14.56
N TYR A 83 -23.02 -14.68 15.26
CA TYR A 83 -23.31 -13.34 14.84
C TYR A 83 -22.07 -12.78 14.13
N TRP A 84 -22.31 -12.08 13.05
CA TRP A 84 -21.31 -11.20 12.50
C TRP A 84 -20.88 -10.27 13.64
N ASN A 85 -19.70 -10.51 14.14
CA ASN A 85 -19.15 -9.64 15.13
C ASN A 85 -18.45 -8.52 14.35
N GLU A 86 -19.17 -7.41 14.17
CA GLU A 86 -18.53 -6.14 13.88
C GLU A 86 -17.70 -5.76 15.12
N GLN A 87 -16.66 -6.53 15.42
CA GLN A 87 -15.62 -5.95 16.23
C GLN A 87 -15.05 -4.83 15.37
N PRO A 88 -14.88 -3.63 15.93
CA PRO A 88 -14.08 -2.63 15.25
C PRO A 88 -12.73 -3.32 15.01
N GLN A 89 -12.53 -3.73 13.79
CA GLN A 89 -11.25 -4.19 13.37
C GLN A 89 -10.36 -3.00 13.64
N HIS A 90 -9.34 -3.22 14.44
CA HIS A 90 -8.20 -2.34 14.43
C HIS A 90 -7.48 -2.59 13.11
N TRP A 91 -8.12 -2.16 12.02
CA TRP A 91 -7.40 -1.87 10.84
C TRP A 91 -6.51 -0.69 11.22
N SER A 92 -5.23 -0.90 11.22
CA SER A 92 -4.23 0.16 11.28
C SER A 92 -4.20 0.98 9.98
N TRP A 93 -5.36 1.16 9.36
CA TRP A 93 -5.58 2.16 8.34
C TRP A 93 -5.98 3.45 9.06
N ASP A 94 -5.10 3.91 9.95
CA ASP A 94 -5.15 5.25 10.50
C ASP A 94 -4.74 6.31 9.47
N SER A 95 -4.71 5.96 8.20
CA SER A 95 -4.64 6.96 7.16
C SER A 95 -6.03 7.59 6.99
N SER A 96 -6.42 8.45 7.93
CA SER A 96 -7.40 9.51 7.69
C SER A 96 -6.82 10.51 6.69
N GLY A 97 -6.03 10.04 5.73
CA GLY A 97 -5.32 10.82 4.76
C GLY A 97 -6.10 10.94 3.45
N LEU A 98 -5.89 12.05 2.77
CA LEU A 98 -6.27 12.20 1.37
C LEU A 98 -5.43 11.24 0.54
N TYR A 99 -6.09 10.42 -0.25
CA TYR A 99 -5.43 9.66 -1.30
C TYR A 99 -5.52 10.47 -2.59
N VAL A 100 -4.39 10.75 -3.20
CA VAL A 100 -4.29 11.38 -4.51
C VAL A 100 -3.65 10.39 -5.46
N SER A 101 -4.36 10.04 -6.51
CA SER A 101 -3.80 9.29 -7.61
C SER A 101 -3.35 10.27 -8.69
N PHE A 102 -2.11 10.12 -9.13
CA PHE A 102 -1.54 10.91 -10.24
C PHE A 102 -1.54 10.13 -11.56
N SER A 103 -2.00 8.89 -11.54
CA SER A 103 -2.10 8.08 -12.75
C SER A 103 -3.33 8.43 -13.57
N PRO A 104 -3.25 8.42 -14.90
CA PRO A 104 -4.42 8.60 -15.75
C PRO A 104 -5.45 7.50 -15.48
N SER A 105 -6.73 7.87 -15.51
CA SER A 105 -7.81 6.89 -15.52
C SER A 105 -7.81 6.17 -16.86
N ASN A 106 -7.92 4.86 -16.87
CA ASN A 106 -8.05 4.04 -18.08
C ASN A 106 -9.44 4.10 -18.72
N TRP A 107 -10.32 4.95 -18.21
CA TRP A 107 -11.66 5.10 -18.73
C TRP A 107 -11.69 6.11 -19.87
N TYR A 108 -12.18 5.67 -21.03
CA TYR A 108 -12.45 6.54 -22.17
C TYR A 108 -13.90 7.02 -22.10
N GLU A 109 -14.09 8.34 -21.96
CA GLU A 109 -15.40 8.98 -22.08
C GLU A 109 -15.46 9.70 -23.45
N GLU A 110 -16.28 9.17 -24.36
CA GLU A 110 -16.43 9.69 -25.72
C GLU A 110 -17.04 11.10 -25.75
N ASP A 111 -17.86 11.43 -24.73
CA ASP A 111 -18.68 12.64 -24.68
C ASP A 111 -18.06 13.81 -23.88
N SER A 112 -16.84 13.71 -23.37
CA SER A 112 -16.22 14.84 -22.68
C SER A 112 -15.76 15.92 -23.65
N GLU A 113 -16.71 16.73 -24.15
CA GLU A 113 -16.41 17.90 -25.00
C GLU A 113 -15.71 19.05 -24.23
N GLU A 114 -15.76 19.03 -22.87
CA GLU A 114 -15.42 20.21 -22.08
C GLU A 114 -13.94 20.38 -21.79
N GLU A 115 -13.15 19.33 -21.59
CA GLU A 115 -11.68 19.41 -21.53
C GLU A 115 -11.05 18.06 -21.91
N PRO A 116 -10.52 17.91 -23.11
CA PRO A 116 -9.73 16.73 -23.45
C PRO A 116 -8.51 16.64 -22.52
N ASP A 117 -8.18 15.41 -22.09
CA ASP A 117 -7.01 15.12 -21.27
C ASP A 117 -7.07 15.63 -19.80
N ARG A 118 -8.26 15.72 -19.24
CA ARG A 118 -8.42 16.11 -17.84
C ARG A 118 -8.14 14.96 -16.86
N HIS A 119 -8.65 13.77 -17.14
CA HIS A 119 -8.51 12.57 -16.29
C HIS A 119 -8.02 11.34 -17.06
N THR A 120 -7.99 11.43 -18.39
CA THR A 120 -7.64 10.33 -19.27
C THR A 120 -6.77 10.82 -20.40
N LEU A 121 -6.07 9.91 -21.05
CA LEU A 121 -5.32 10.19 -22.29
C LEU A 121 -6.28 10.33 -23.49
N THR A 122 -7.28 11.19 -23.39
CA THR A 122 -8.39 11.31 -24.35
C THR A 122 -7.89 11.61 -25.77
N THR A 123 -6.91 12.50 -25.92
CA THR A 123 -6.33 12.84 -27.23
C THR A 123 -5.71 11.62 -27.90
N LEU A 124 -4.95 10.82 -27.16
CA LEU A 124 -4.35 9.57 -27.63
C LEU A 124 -5.43 8.52 -27.94
N LEU A 125 -6.31 8.27 -26.98
CA LEU A 125 -7.34 7.22 -27.10
C LEU A 125 -8.33 7.51 -28.24
N ARG A 126 -8.71 8.77 -28.45
CA ARG A 126 -9.55 9.18 -29.59
C ARG A 126 -8.85 8.90 -30.93
N ALA A 127 -7.60 9.25 -31.04
CA ALA A 127 -6.84 9.00 -32.27
C ALA A 127 -6.65 7.50 -32.56
N VAL A 128 -6.50 6.66 -31.53
CA VAL A 128 -6.46 5.20 -31.68
C VAL A 128 -7.85 4.66 -32.01
N SER A 129 -8.89 5.18 -31.36
CA SER A 129 -10.29 4.80 -31.63
C SER A 129 -10.69 5.03 -33.10
N GLU A 130 -10.28 6.14 -33.72
CA GLU A 130 -10.54 6.42 -35.14
C GLU A 130 -9.92 5.35 -36.07
N ARG A 131 -8.86 4.68 -35.64
CA ARG A 131 -8.17 3.63 -36.40
C ARG A 131 -8.67 2.23 -36.09
N CYS A 132 -9.24 2.02 -34.90
CA CYS A 132 -9.80 0.74 -34.47
C CYS A 132 -11.12 0.48 -35.23
N PRO A 133 -11.26 -0.65 -35.99
CA PRO A 133 -12.49 -0.98 -36.70
C PRO A 133 -13.62 -1.34 -35.74
N ALA A 134 -14.87 -1.00 -36.13
CA ALA A 134 -16.06 -1.45 -35.39
C ALA A 134 -16.14 -2.99 -35.34
N GLY A 135 -16.59 -3.53 -34.22
CA GLY A 135 -16.71 -4.96 -33.97
C GLY A 135 -15.38 -5.68 -33.72
N THR A 136 -14.35 -4.96 -33.30
CA THR A 136 -13.05 -5.54 -32.94
C THR A 136 -13.00 -5.80 -31.43
N GLU A 137 -12.81 -7.07 -31.05
CA GLU A 137 -12.74 -7.50 -29.63
C GLU A 137 -11.34 -7.40 -29.03
N ASP A 138 -10.28 -7.23 -29.85
CA ASP A 138 -8.90 -7.25 -29.39
C ASP A 138 -8.01 -6.48 -30.37
N TYR A 139 -7.99 -5.16 -30.22
CA TYR A 139 -7.18 -4.24 -31.04
C TYR A 139 -6.01 -3.72 -30.23
N TRP A 140 -4.80 -3.93 -30.73
CA TRP A 140 -3.56 -3.43 -30.15
C TRP A 140 -2.83 -2.52 -31.11
N GLU A 141 -2.40 -1.38 -30.61
CA GLU A 141 -1.59 -0.44 -31.37
C GLU A 141 -0.49 0.16 -30.49
N THR A 142 0.76 0.05 -30.98
CA THR A 142 1.90 0.71 -30.34
C THR A 142 2.10 2.06 -30.98
N VAL A 143 2.08 3.12 -30.20
CA VAL A 143 2.20 4.51 -30.67
C VAL A 143 3.29 5.24 -29.90
N ARG A 144 3.82 6.28 -30.50
CA ARG A 144 4.77 7.17 -29.83
C ARG A 144 3.98 8.20 -29.03
N LEU A 145 4.21 8.28 -27.72
CA LEU A 145 3.47 9.19 -26.84
C LEU A 145 3.70 10.67 -27.23
N ARG A 146 4.92 11.03 -27.64
CA ARG A 146 5.28 12.39 -28.03
C ARG A 146 4.52 12.90 -29.26
N ASP A 147 3.97 12.02 -30.10
CA ASP A 147 3.16 12.45 -31.24
C ASP A 147 1.81 13.05 -30.82
N TYR A 148 1.42 12.84 -29.55
CA TYR A 148 0.17 13.34 -28.95
C TYR A 148 0.40 14.37 -27.85
N TYR A 149 1.51 14.27 -27.11
CA TYR A 149 1.82 15.13 -25.97
C TYR A 149 3.27 15.60 -26.03
N GLU A 150 3.50 16.92 -25.99
CA GLU A 150 4.85 17.49 -25.88
C GLU A 150 5.41 17.32 -24.46
N GLU A 151 4.54 17.45 -23.45
CA GLU A 151 4.83 17.29 -22.03
C GLU A 151 3.99 16.14 -21.46
N PHE A 152 4.47 15.53 -20.36
CA PHE A 152 3.71 14.49 -19.69
C PHE A 152 2.38 15.02 -19.18
N PRO A 153 1.27 14.41 -19.58
CA PRO A 153 -0.01 14.70 -18.97
C PRO A 153 -0.04 14.15 -17.55
N ILE A 154 0.09 15.02 -16.55
CA ILE A 154 -0.02 14.67 -15.13
C ILE A 154 -1.48 14.82 -14.75
N PHE A 155 -2.06 13.74 -14.21
CA PHE A 155 -3.48 13.72 -13.82
C PHE A 155 -3.63 13.64 -12.31
N VAL A 156 -4.63 14.34 -11.79
CA VAL A 156 -5.22 14.02 -10.52
C VAL A 156 -6.40 13.10 -10.79
N GLY A 157 -6.19 11.80 -10.66
CA GLY A 157 -7.22 10.81 -10.95
C GLY A 157 -8.42 10.94 -10.02
N TYR A 158 -8.17 11.09 -8.72
CA TYR A 158 -9.18 11.45 -7.74
C TYR A 158 -8.53 11.87 -6.41
N ILE A 159 -9.22 12.75 -5.68
CA ILE A 159 -8.93 13.02 -4.28
C ILE A 159 -10.00 12.30 -3.47
N SER A 160 -9.63 11.27 -2.74
CA SER A 160 -10.56 10.52 -1.92
C SER A 160 -10.09 10.43 -0.49
N GLN A 161 -11.04 10.37 0.42
CA GLN A 161 -10.79 9.98 1.79
C GLN A 161 -11.14 8.51 1.96
N THR A 162 -10.22 7.69 2.41
CA THR A 162 -10.47 6.27 2.65
C THR A 162 -11.09 6.10 4.03
N ILE A 163 -12.33 5.62 4.06
CA ILE A 163 -13.01 5.23 5.30
C ILE A 163 -13.24 3.73 5.23
N ARG A 164 -12.53 2.94 6.02
CA ARG A 164 -12.69 1.48 6.15
C ARG A 164 -12.91 0.77 4.82
N SER A 165 -11.95 0.84 3.89
CA SER A 165 -12.05 0.23 2.56
C SER A 165 -13.24 0.68 1.70
N ASN A 166 -14.04 1.62 2.12
CA ASN A 166 -15.03 2.29 1.29
C ASN A 166 -14.47 3.64 0.87
N TYR A 167 -14.31 3.83 -0.42
CA TYR A 167 -14.01 5.14 -0.99
C TYR A 167 -15.27 5.99 -0.85
N VAL A 168 -15.22 7.02 -0.03
CA VAL A 168 -16.28 8.01 0.03
C VAL A 168 -15.88 9.14 -0.89
N TYR A 169 -16.55 9.21 -2.03
CA TYR A 169 -16.46 10.38 -2.88
C TYR A 169 -17.09 11.55 -2.12
N LEU A 170 -16.29 12.56 -1.87
CA LEU A 170 -16.80 13.78 -1.23
C LEU A 170 -17.59 14.56 -2.27
N ASP A 171 -18.87 14.80 -2.03
CA ASP A 171 -19.68 15.72 -2.85
C ASP A 171 -18.96 17.08 -2.92
N GLY A 172 -18.62 17.53 -4.13
CA GLY A 172 -17.90 18.80 -4.34
C GLY A 172 -16.41 18.68 -4.64
N ASN A 173 -15.86 17.49 -4.80
CA ASN A 173 -14.45 17.26 -5.09
C ASN A 173 -13.98 17.75 -6.46
N GLU A 174 -14.85 17.81 -7.47
CA GLU A 174 -14.47 18.27 -8.81
C GLU A 174 -13.71 19.60 -8.79
N SER A 175 -14.12 20.55 -7.95
CA SER A 175 -13.43 21.84 -7.84
C SER A 175 -12.04 21.72 -7.22
N LEU A 176 -11.85 20.80 -6.25
CA LEU A 176 -10.54 20.56 -5.62
C LEU A 176 -9.61 19.80 -6.57
N GLU A 177 -10.13 18.81 -7.27
CA GLU A 177 -9.39 18.07 -8.30
C GLU A 177 -8.93 19.00 -9.41
N MET A 178 -9.81 19.90 -9.89
CA MET A 178 -9.45 20.93 -10.87
C MET A 178 -8.35 21.86 -10.35
N MET A 179 -8.46 22.36 -9.13
CA MET A 179 -7.45 23.25 -8.53
C MET A 179 -6.11 22.53 -8.37
N ALA A 180 -6.12 21.25 -7.94
CA ALA A 180 -4.92 20.45 -7.82
C ALA A 180 -4.29 20.18 -9.20
N GLN A 181 -5.11 19.84 -10.20
CA GLN A 181 -4.68 19.62 -11.58
C GLN A 181 -4.05 20.88 -12.18
N ASP A 182 -4.66 22.05 -11.97
CA ASP A 182 -4.13 23.33 -12.43
C ASP A 182 -2.80 23.66 -11.76
N ALA A 183 -2.68 23.37 -10.44
CA ALA A 183 -1.42 23.56 -9.72
C ALA A 183 -0.30 22.66 -10.24
N LEU A 184 -0.62 21.38 -10.55
CA LEU A 184 0.33 20.44 -11.14
C LEU A 184 0.79 20.90 -12.53
N ARG A 185 -0.13 21.29 -13.40
CA ARG A 185 0.18 21.80 -14.74
C ARG A 185 1.03 23.08 -14.72
N GLN A 186 0.87 23.92 -13.70
CA GLN A 186 1.69 25.13 -13.54
C GLN A 186 3.08 24.84 -12.97
N ALA A 187 3.18 23.81 -12.10
CA ALA A 187 4.43 23.47 -11.45
C ALA A 187 5.35 22.61 -12.31
N PHE A 188 4.78 21.68 -13.09
CA PHE A 188 5.53 20.66 -13.80
C PHE A 188 5.40 20.83 -15.32
N HIS A 189 6.55 21.00 -15.97
CA HIS A 189 6.73 20.97 -17.42
C HIS A 189 7.79 19.92 -17.73
N ILE A 190 7.37 18.66 -17.82
CA ILE A 190 8.26 17.52 -18.03
C ILE A 190 8.10 17.04 -19.47
N PRO A 191 9.11 17.21 -20.35
CA PRO A 191 9.01 16.79 -21.74
C PRO A 191 8.87 15.27 -21.86
N VAL A 192 7.99 14.81 -22.74
CA VAL A 192 7.90 13.40 -23.10
C VAL A 192 9.15 13.01 -23.91
N PRO A 193 9.86 11.92 -23.56
CA PRO A 193 10.98 11.40 -24.34
C PRO A 193 10.62 11.11 -25.80
N GLU A 194 11.57 11.32 -26.72
CA GLU A 194 11.30 11.21 -28.17
C GLU A 194 10.93 9.79 -28.62
N ASP A 195 11.45 8.80 -27.95
CA ASP A 195 11.34 7.35 -28.27
C ASP A 195 10.38 6.60 -27.35
N LEU A 196 9.69 7.30 -26.47
CA LEU A 196 8.73 6.67 -25.57
C LEU A 196 7.55 6.10 -26.36
N MET A 197 7.42 4.78 -26.33
CA MET A 197 6.34 4.04 -26.96
C MET A 197 5.34 3.60 -25.90
N VAL A 198 4.07 3.69 -26.22
CA VAL A 198 2.97 3.17 -25.38
C VAL A 198 2.15 2.20 -26.22
N GLU A 199 1.66 1.15 -25.58
CA GLU A 199 0.80 0.17 -26.20
C GLU A 199 -0.65 0.41 -25.74
N VAL A 200 -1.55 0.57 -26.70
CA VAL A 200 -2.97 0.83 -26.45
C VAL A 200 -3.77 -0.40 -26.85
N HIS A 201 -4.52 -0.94 -25.91
CA HIS A 201 -5.54 -1.94 -26.16
C HIS A 201 -6.92 -1.29 -26.25
N MET A 202 -7.76 -1.74 -27.20
CA MET A 202 -9.09 -1.21 -27.39
C MET A 202 -10.05 -2.28 -27.91
N GLU A 203 -11.27 -2.28 -27.37
CA GLU A 203 -12.38 -3.10 -27.85
C GLU A 203 -13.50 -2.20 -28.33
N LYS A 204 -14.12 -2.53 -29.47
CA LYS A 204 -15.27 -1.83 -30.03
C LYS A 204 -16.40 -2.77 -30.34
N ASP A 205 -17.62 -2.34 -30.08
CA ASP A 205 -18.80 -3.05 -30.51
C ASP A 205 -19.07 -2.91 -32.04
N LEU A 206 -20.15 -3.56 -32.52
CA LEU A 206 -20.53 -3.55 -33.93
C LEU A 206 -21.02 -2.16 -34.39
N ASP A 207 -21.47 -1.31 -33.50
CA ASP A 207 -21.93 0.04 -33.78
C ASP A 207 -20.76 1.04 -33.80
N GLY A 208 -19.57 0.61 -33.31
CA GLY A 208 -18.34 1.38 -33.27
C GLY A 208 -18.09 2.07 -31.93
N ASP A 209 -18.93 1.80 -30.93
CA ASP A 209 -18.77 2.34 -29.59
C ASP A 209 -17.62 1.62 -28.86
N VAL A 210 -16.81 2.39 -28.11
CA VAL A 210 -15.67 1.85 -27.36
C VAL A 210 -16.19 1.16 -26.09
N LEU A 211 -15.88 -0.13 -25.94
CA LEU A 211 -16.26 -0.95 -24.80
C LEU A 211 -15.20 -0.95 -23.69
N THR A 212 -13.93 -1.04 -24.11
CA THR A 212 -12.80 -1.15 -23.21
C THR A 212 -11.59 -0.44 -23.79
N THR A 213 -10.85 0.23 -22.93
CA THR A 213 -9.53 0.77 -23.26
C THR A 213 -8.56 0.43 -22.16
N ASP A 214 -7.33 0.13 -22.54
CA ASP A 214 -6.21 -0.01 -21.63
C ASP A 214 -4.96 0.60 -22.29
N VAL A 215 -4.21 1.39 -21.55
CA VAL A 215 -2.95 1.96 -22.00
C VAL A 215 -1.85 1.32 -21.18
N ASN A 216 -1.17 0.36 -21.79
CA ASN A 216 -0.01 -0.28 -21.22
C ASN A 216 1.22 0.57 -21.58
N ALA A 217 1.60 1.44 -20.70
CA ALA A 217 2.86 2.13 -20.81
C ALA A 217 3.92 1.29 -20.07
N GLU A 218 5.00 0.91 -20.76
CA GLU A 218 6.19 0.42 -20.06
C GLU A 218 6.77 1.50 -19.14
N TRP A 219 6.12 2.65 -19.13
CA TRP A 219 6.52 3.84 -18.43
C TRP A 219 5.32 4.65 -17.95
N ASP A 220 5.21 4.75 -16.64
CA ASP A 220 4.25 5.58 -15.92
C ASP A 220 5.00 6.61 -15.07
N LEU A 221 4.37 7.78 -14.87
CA LEU A 221 4.75 8.68 -13.79
C LEU A 221 4.26 8.07 -12.48
N ASP A 222 5.20 7.59 -11.69
CA ASP A 222 4.91 7.07 -10.38
C ASP A 222 4.93 8.19 -9.34
N ALA A 223 3.98 8.18 -8.43
CA ALA A 223 3.87 9.17 -7.38
C ALA A 223 3.58 8.50 -6.04
N ALA A 224 4.49 8.67 -5.10
CA ALA A 224 4.21 8.39 -3.70
C ALA A 224 3.63 9.65 -3.05
N ALA A 225 2.58 9.49 -2.24
CA ALA A 225 1.95 10.61 -1.54
C ALA A 225 1.62 10.25 -0.09
N VAL A 226 1.84 11.20 0.81
CA VAL A 226 1.37 11.14 2.19
C VAL A 226 0.63 12.43 2.53
N SER A 227 -0.50 12.31 3.21
CA SER A 227 -1.30 13.46 3.60
C SER A 227 -1.11 13.82 5.06
N THR A 228 -1.22 15.11 5.32
CA THR A 228 -1.19 15.71 6.64
C THR A 228 -2.40 16.66 6.80
N GLU A 229 -2.59 17.22 7.97
CA GLU A 229 -3.63 18.22 8.17
C GLU A 229 -3.46 19.48 7.32
N GLN A 230 -2.23 19.79 6.89
CA GLN A 230 -1.89 20.99 6.13
C GLN A 230 -1.84 20.77 4.62
N GLY A 231 -1.75 19.52 4.17
CA GLY A 231 -1.65 19.23 2.75
C GLY A 231 -1.03 17.87 2.44
N ILE A 232 -0.60 17.72 1.21
CA ILE A 232 -0.06 16.48 0.67
C ILE A 232 1.43 16.67 0.37
N TYR A 233 2.26 15.79 0.92
CA TYR A 233 3.63 15.58 0.50
C TYR A 233 3.64 14.51 -0.57
N PHE A 234 4.36 14.74 -1.67
CA PHE A 234 4.41 13.75 -2.75
C PHE A 234 5.72 13.83 -3.54
N THR A 235 6.04 12.75 -4.24
CA THR A 235 7.13 12.65 -5.19
C THR A 235 6.58 12.39 -6.59
N LEU A 236 7.36 12.72 -7.61
CA LEU A 236 7.10 12.31 -9.00
C LEU A 236 8.37 11.66 -9.55
N GLU A 237 8.23 10.43 -10.00
CA GLU A 237 9.31 9.62 -10.52
C GLU A 237 8.87 8.91 -11.80
N SER A 238 9.83 8.41 -12.56
CA SER A 238 9.57 7.45 -13.61
C SER A 238 9.46 6.05 -13.00
N SER A 239 8.48 5.27 -13.40
CA SER A 239 8.39 3.84 -13.07
C SER A 239 9.54 3.04 -13.70
N ASP A 240 10.11 3.52 -14.82
CA ASP A 240 11.33 2.99 -15.41
C ASP A 240 12.56 3.79 -14.93
N PRO A 241 13.44 3.21 -14.09
CA PRO A 241 14.63 3.89 -13.59
C PRO A 241 15.66 4.22 -14.69
N ALA A 242 15.54 3.66 -15.88
CA ALA A 242 16.35 4.04 -17.03
C ALA A 242 15.94 5.39 -17.62
N VAL A 243 14.70 5.81 -17.37
CA VAL A 243 14.17 7.10 -17.84
C VAL A 243 14.44 8.18 -16.80
N THR A 244 15.16 9.22 -17.20
CA THR A 244 15.41 10.38 -16.36
C THR A 244 14.42 11.48 -16.74
N LEU A 245 13.61 11.93 -15.77
CA LEU A 245 12.69 13.04 -15.95
C LEU A 245 13.48 14.37 -16.01
N ASP A 246 13.15 15.22 -16.99
CA ASP A 246 13.77 16.53 -17.13
C ASP A 246 12.88 17.63 -16.51
N PHE A 247 13.28 18.08 -15.33
CA PHE A 247 12.61 19.17 -14.59
C PHE A 247 13.13 20.57 -14.96
N SER A 248 14.00 20.70 -15.96
CA SER A 248 14.67 21.97 -16.28
C SER A 248 13.71 23.11 -16.69
N GLN A 249 12.51 22.77 -17.15
CA GLN A 249 11.46 23.71 -17.53
C GLN A 249 10.38 23.87 -16.47
N SER A 250 10.39 23.04 -15.44
CA SER A 250 9.42 23.08 -14.35
C SER A 250 9.67 24.29 -13.44
N ALA A 251 8.60 24.79 -12.80
CA ALA A 251 8.69 25.87 -11.81
C ALA A 251 9.26 25.38 -10.47
N VAL A 252 9.34 24.08 -10.27
CA VAL A 252 9.84 23.41 -9.07
C VAL A 252 11.06 22.53 -9.40
N GLU A 253 11.98 22.40 -8.43
CA GLU A 253 13.14 21.52 -8.56
C GLU A 253 12.73 20.07 -8.23
N GLN A 254 13.39 19.08 -8.84
CA GLN A 254 13.16 17.68 -8.52
C GLN A 254 13.39 17.41 -7.04
N GLY A 255 12.47 16.65 -6.40
CA GLY A 255 12.55 16.30 -4.99
C GLY A 255 11.21 15.94 -4.37
N LEU A 256 11.10 16.18 -3.06
CA LEU A 256 9.84 16.08 -2.34
C LEU A 256 9.04 17.38 -2.50
N TYR A 257 7.79 17.25 -2.89
CA TYR A 257 6.88 18.37 -3.10
C TYR A 257 5.84 18.46 -1.99
N PHE A 258 5.29 19.65 -1.82
CA PHE A 258 4.18 19.91 -0.93
C PHE A 258 3.08 20.68 -1.67
N LEU A 259 1.87 20.13 -1.64
CA LEU A 259 0.64 20.76 -2.09
C LEU A 259 -0.20 21.13 -0.86
N SER A 260 -0.45 22.42 -0.67
CA SER A 260 -1.25 22.91 0.47
C SER A 260 -2.73 22.54 0.28
N ILE A 261 -3.30 21.81 1.23
CA ILE A 261 -4.73 21.46 1.29
C ILE A 261 -5.18 21.59 2.72
N HIS A 262 -6.16 22.45 2.96
CA HIS A 262 -6.73 22.60 4.30
C HIS A 262 -7.78 21.53 4.57
N GLN A 263 -7.66 20.83 5.69
CA GLN A 263 -8.58 19.80 6.16
C GLN A 263 -9.22 20.25 7.47
N GLU A 264 -10.55 20.17 7.54
CA GLU A 264 -11.28 20.40 8.80
C GLU A 264 -11.87 19.08 9.32
N PRO A 265 -11.91 18.89 10.65
CA PRO A 265 -12.60 17.75 11.23
C PRO A 265 -14.07 17.72 10.81
N TYR A 266 -14.55 16.58 10.33
CA TYR A 266 -15.95 16.42 9.98
C TYR A 266 -16.84 16.55 11.21
N THR A 267 -17.80 17.48 11.15
CA THR A 267 -18.76 17.75 12.23
C THR A 267 -20.16 17.20 11.94
N GLY A 268 -20.38 16.50 10.82
CA GLY A 268 -21.65 15.90 10.42
C GLY A 268 -21.99 14.62 11.16
N GLU A 269 -23.10 13.98 10.77
CA GLU A 269 -23.50 12.68 11.32
C GLU A 269 -22.46 11.61 10.97
N SER A 270 -21.96 10.93 11.99
CA SER A 270 -20.94 9.90 11.81
C SER A 270 -21.50 8.69 11.08
N TYR A 271 -20.92 8.31 9.95
CA TYR A 271 -21.11 6.98 9.38
C TYR A 271 -20.37 5.96 10.26
N GLY A 272 -21.10 5.13 10.98
CA GLY A 272 -20.53 4.06 11.80
C GLY A 272 -19.74 4.51 13.04
N GLY A 273 -19.86 5.76 13.50
CA GLY A 273 -19.26 6.22 14.77
C GLY A 273 -17.83 6.76 14.68
N MET A 274 -17.31 6.99 13.48
CA MET A 274 -15.99 7.59 13.25
C MET A 274 -16.07 9.10 13.05
N LYS A 275 -15.06 9.80 13.60
CA LYS A 275 -14.82 11.21 13.30
C LYS A 275 -13.91 11.28 12.08
N GLU A 276 -14.33 11.99 11.07
CA GLU A 276 -13.65 12.09 9.79
C GLU A 276 -13.21 13.52 9.54
N ALA A 277 -12.03 13.68 8.94
CA ALA A 277 -11.62 14.96 8.40
C ALA A 277 -12.27 15.17 7.02
N VAL A 278 -12.66 16.39 6.71
CA VAL A 278 -13.18 16.76 5.39
C VAL A 278 -12.24 17.78 4.77
N VAL A 279 -11.94 17.59 3.49
CA VAL A 279 -11.21 18.59 2.72
C VAL A 279 -12.12 19.79 2.51
N VAL A 280 -11.70 20.97 2.95
CA VAL A 280 -12.52 22.15 2.91
C VAL A 280 -12.05 23.13 1.86
N SER A 281 -10.76 23.25 1.65
CA SER A 281 -10.19 24.19 0.67
C SER A 281 -8.73 23.86 0.37
N MET A 282 -8.26 24.32 -0.78
CA MET A 282 -6.83 24.48 -1.04
C MET A 282 -6.46 25.93 -0.74
N ASP A 283 -5.71 26.15 0.33
CA ASP A 283 -5.14 27.46 0.65
C ASP A 283 -3.89 27.70 -0.19
N GLY A 284 -4.11 28.34 -1.34
CA GLY A 284 -3.05 28.58 -2.31
C GLY A 284 -2.77 27.35 -3.18
N THR A 285 -2.75 27.59 -4.47
CA THR A 285 -2.51 26.54 -5.48
C THR A 285 -1.03 26.36 -5.80
N GLU A 286 -0.13 26.72 -4.90
CA GLU A 286 1.30 26.61 -5.14
C GLU A 286 1.84 25.27 -4.65
N ILE A 287 2.36 24.50 -5.59
CA ILE A 287 3.24 23.37 -5.30
C ILE A 287 4.64 23.94 -5.09
N ARG A 288 5.30 23.50 -4.03
CA ARG A 288 6.68 23.89 -3.73
C ARG A 288 7.54 22.66 -3.47
N THR A 289 8.79 22.72 -3.87
CA THR A 289 9.79 21.74 -3.42
C THR A 289 10.15 22.05 -1.97
N VAL A 290 9.99 21.05 -1.09
CA VAL A 290 10.36 21.15 0.33
C VAL A 290 11.70 20.50 0.62
N CYS A 291 12.07 19.48 -0.14
CA CYS A 291 13.37 18.82 -0.03
C CYS A 291 13.92 18.54 -1.44
N PRO A 292 14.82 19.39 -1.97
CA PRO A 292 15.42 19.17 -3.27
C PRO A 292 16.30 17.91 -3.28
N SER A 293 16.13 17.09 -4.31
CA SER A 293 17.00 15.92 -4.57
C SER A 293 17.24 15.77 -6.09
N PRO A 294 17.97 16.71 -6.69
CA PRO A 294 18.17 16.74 -8.13
C PRO A 294 18.90 15.47 -8.60
N GLY A 295 18.40 14.87 -9.66
CA GLY A 295 18.95 13.63 -10.22
C GLY A 295 18.59 12.37 -9.39
N ALA A 296 17.62 12.44 -8.48
CA ALA A 296 17.09 11.26 -7.82
C ALA A 296 16.49 10.31 -8.86
N LYS A 297 16.89 9.05 -8.78
CA LYS A 297 16.41 7.96 -9.65
C LYS A 297 15.33 7.13 -9.01
N SER A 298 15.30 7.13 -7.70
CA SER A 298 14.29 6.43 -6.90
C SER A 298 14.18 7.10 -5.55
N SER A 299 12.97 7.17 -5.02
CA SER A 299 12.71 7.67 -3.68
C SER A 299 11.67 6.83 -2.94
N TRP A 300 11.58 7.08 -1.65
CA TRP A 300 10.57 6.53 -0.78
C TRP A 300 10.04 7.61 0.14
N LEU A 301 8.75 7.56 0.38
CA LEU A 301 8.04 8.51 1.22
C LEU A 301 7.20 7.77 2.28
N GLY A 302 7.30 8.20 3.52
CA GLY A 302 6.53 7.66 4.64
C GLY A 302 6.24 8.71 5.69
N THR A 303 5.43 8.35 6.69
CA THR A 303 5.10 9.22 7.83
C THR A 303 5.19 8.45 9.13
N SER A 304 5.45 9.14 10.26
CA SER A 304 5.34 8.53 11.58
C SER A 304 3.88 8.17 11.89
N GLU A 305 3.67 7.20 12.78
CA GLU A 305 2.33 6.74 13.19
C GLU A 305 1.48 7.89 13.76
N ASP A 306 2.11 8.79 14.51
CA ASP A 306 1.45 9.97 15.09
C ASP A 306 1.31 11.16 14.10
N GLY A 307 1.82 11.03 12.86
CA GLY A 307 1.78 12.06 11.84
C GLY A 307 2.71 13.26 12.10
N THR A 308 3.62 13.17 13.08
CA THR A 308 4.53 14.27 13.43
C THR A 308 5.64 14.45 12.41
N TRP A 309 6.16 13.34 11.88
CA TRP A 309 7.29 13.32 10.97
C TRP A 309 6.96 12.81 9.59
N ILE A 310 7.56 13.44 8.57
CA ILE A 310 7.64 12.92 7.21
C ILE A 310 9.02 12.35 7.00
N TYR A 311 9.10 11.15 6.46
CA TYR A 311 10.32 10.47 6.09
C TYR A 311 10.44 10.47 4.58
N TYR A 312 11.49 11.06 4.08
CA TYR A 312 11.79 11.09 2.66
C TYR A 312 13.18 10.51 2.45
N ALA A 313 13.28 9.44 1.69
CA ALA A 313 14.56 8.89 1.29
C ALA A 313 14.69 8.98 -0.23
N ALA A 314 15.84 9.42 -0.73
CA ALA A 314 16.09 9.49 -2.17
C ALA A 314 17.51 8.99 -2.51
N GLN A 315 17.60 8.28 -3.61
CA GLN A 315 18.85 7.80 -4.18
C GLN A 315 19.29 8.69 -5.34
N THR A 316 20.42 9.37 -5.15
CA THR A 316 21.07 10.21 -6.16
C THR A 316 22.40 9.58 -6.57
N GLY A 317 22.42 8.93 -7.74
CA GLY A 317 23.61 8.16 -8.14
C GLY A 317 23.85 6.95 -7.22
N GLU A 318 25.00 6.91 -6.54
CA GLU A 318 25.35 5.83 -5.61
C GLU A 318 25.02 6.18 -4.13
N GLU A 319 24.59 7.40 -3.87
CA GLU A 319 24.32 7.88 -2.52
C GLU A 319 22.80 7.84 -2.25
N THR A 320 22.43 7.32 -1.09
CA THR A 320 21.05 7.35 -0.60
C THR A 320 21.01 8.16 0.69
N THR A 321 20.11 9.12 0.74
CA THR A 321 19.94 9.99 1.90
C THR A 321 18.50 9.90 2.41
N LEU A 322 18.34 9.83 3.73
CA LEU A 322 17.07 9.96 4.43
C LEU A 322 16.98 11.36 5.06
N TRP A 323 15.89 12.05 4.80
CA TRP A 323 15.52 13.28 5.48
C TRP A 323 14.33 13.02 6.38
N VAL A 324 14.36 13.64 7.56
CA VAL A 324 13.23 13.72 8.48
C VAL A 324 12.74 15.16 8.46
N LEU A 325 11.45 15.33 8.12
CA LEU A 325 10.83 16.64 8.06
C LEU A 325 9.71 16.73 9.11
N ASP A 326 9.56 17.90 9.68
CA ASP A 326 8.39 18.26 10.48
C ASP A 326 7.14 18.31 9.57
N ALA A 327 6.15 17.50 9.85
CA ALA A 327 4.97 17.33 8.99
C ALA A 327 4.11 18.61 8.91
N GLN A 328 4.17 19.46 9.93
CA GLN A 328 3.40 20.69 9.98
C GLN A 328 4.02 21.83 9.17
N SER A 329 5.34 22.00 9.26
CA SER A 329 6.05 23.10 8.60
C SER A 329 6.70 22.72 7.28
N GLY A 330 6.96 21.43 7.05
CA GLY A 330 7.77 20.92 5.96
C GLY A 330 9.26 21.22 6.10
N ALA A 331 9.71 21.64 7.29
CA ALA A 331 11.10 21.94 7.54
C ALA A 331 11.92 20.66 7.74
N VAL A 332 13.08 20.56 7.08
CA VAL A 332 14.02 19.47 7.32
C VAL A 332 14.59 19.61 8.73
N VAL A 333 14.38 18.60 9.56
CA VAL A 333 14.87 18.51 10.94
C VAL A 333 16.23 17.80 10.99
N SER A 334 16.34 16.66 10.32
CA SER A 334 17.60 15.92 10.22
C SER A 334 17.79 15.29 8.84
N GLN A 335 19.06 14.97 8.56
CA GLN A 335 19.47 14.33 7.32
C GLN A 335 20.54 13.28 7.64
N THR A 336 20.36 12.07 7.10
CA THR A 336 21.25 10.94 7.37
C THR A 336 21.59 10.19 6.08
N ALA A 337 22.88 10.01 5.81
CA ALA A 337 23.32 9.15 4.72
C ALA A 337 23.08 7.68 5.08
N LEU A 338 22.45 6.94 4.19
CA LEU A 338 22.18 5.52 4.35
C LEU A 338 23.32 4.72 3.72
N PRO A 339 23.92 3.77 4.45
CA PRO A 339 25.05 2.99 3.99
C PRO A 339 24.64 1.83 3.08
N PHE A 340 23.89 2.10 2.04
CA PHE A 340 23.65 1.12 0.99
C PHE A 340 24.94 0.89 0.20
N GLY A 341 25.24 -0.38 -0.08
CA GLY A 341 26.33 -0.71 -1.00
C GLY A 341 26.00 -0.36 -2.45
N PRO A 342 26.95 -0.54 -3.38
CA PRO A 342 26.68 -0.37 -4.80
C PRO A 342 25.55 -1.31 -5.23
N ALA A 343 24.64 -0.81 -6.08
CA ALA A 343 23.55 -1.60 -6.62
C ALA A 343 24.09 -2.54 -7.71
N ASP A 344 23.77 -3.81 -7.63
CA ASP A 344 24.14 -4.81 -8.64
C ASP A 344 23.27 -4.73 -9.93
N PHE A 345 22.22 -3.90 -9.92
CA PHE A 345 21.32 -3.72 -11.06
C PHE A 345 21.77 -2.56 -11.94
N PRO A 346 22.02 -2.80 -13.24
CA PRO A 346 22.45 -1.75 -14.18
C PRO A 346 21.41 -0.63 -14.34
N ASP A 347 20.12 -0.91 -14.06
CA ASP A 347 18.99 0.01 -14.25
C ASP A 347 18.57 0.72 -12.95
N GLY A 348 19.36 0.57 -11.88
CA GLY A 348 19.06 1.14 -10.56
C GLY A 348 18.18 0.23 -9.70
N ALA A 349 18.43 0.24 -8.40
CA ALA A 349 17.60 -0.48 -7.45
C ALA A 349 16.54 0.46 -6.91
N TYR A 350 15.27 0.07 -7.02
CA TYR A 350 14.16 0.83 -6.42
C TYR A 350 14.32 0.90 -4.91
N LEU A 351 14.11 2.11 -4.40
CA LEU A 351 14.02 2.36 -2.98
C LEU A 351 12.58 2.12 -2.52
N SER A 352 12.43 1.45 -1.41
CA SER A 352 11.15 1.24 -0.73
C SER A 352 11.36 1.44 0.77
N GLY A 353 10.32 1.33 1.55
CA GLY A 353 10.43 1.44 3.00
C GLY A 353 9.41 0.57 3.68
N ALA A 354 9.86 -0.08 4.74
CA ALA A 354 8.99 -0.73 5.69
C ALA A 354 9.03 0.08 6.98
N PHE A 355 7.91 0.31 7.45
CA PHE A 355 7.36 0.82 8.68
C PHE A 355 8.20 1.60 9.66
N VAL A 356 7.41 2.46 10.25
CA VAL A 356 7.75 3.31 11.37
C VAL A 356 6.87 2.91 12.53
N ASP A 357 7.43 2.19 13.46
CA ASP A 357 6.84 1.97 14.77
C ASP A 357 7.80 2.52 15.82
N GLU A 358 7.30 3.32 16.77
CA GLU A 358 8.07 3.86 17.89
C GLU A 358 9.45 4.47 17.53
N GLY A 359 9.51 5.23 16.42
CA GLY A 359 10.75 5.87 15.98
C GLY A 359 11.72 4.96 15.22
N LEU A 360 11.25 3.85 14.66
CA LEU A 360 12.02 2.99 13.76
C LEU A 360 11.60 3.21 12.31
N VAL A 361 12.58 3.41 11.44
CA VAL A 361 12.39 3.53 9.98
C VAL A 361 13.32 2.54 9.30
N MET A 362 12.81 1.75 8.39
CA MET A 362 13.59 0.75 7.67
C MET A 362 13.48 0.93 6.15
N PRO A 363 14.22 1.86 5.55
CA PRO A 363 14.38 1.89 4.10
C PRO A 363 15.08 0.63 3.60
N TYR A 364 14.61 0.11 2.47
CA TYR A 364 15.26 -1.01 1.79
C TYR A 364 15.24 -0.82 0.27
N ARG A 365 16.15 -1.50 -0.42
CA ARG A 365 16.22 -1.52 -1.87
C ARG A 365 15.80 -2.89 -2.40
N TRP A 366 15.35 -2.92 -3.63
CA TRP A 366 14.97 -4.17 -4.31
C TRP A 366 16.13 -5.13 -4.59
N ASP A 367 17.38 -4.71 -4.36
CA ASP A 367 18.54 -5.61 -4.29
C ASP A 367 18.68 -6.30 -2.90
N ASN A 368 17.63 -6.22 -2.09
CA ASN A 368 17.47 -6.80 -0.76
C ASN A 368 18.32 -6.17 0.36
N GLN A 369 18.99 -5.06 0.12
CA GLN A 369 19.69 -4.33 1.17
C GLN A 369 18.72 -3.48 1.99
N PHE A 370 18.87 -3.46 3.30
CA PHE A 370 18.08 -2.60 4.19
C PHE A 370 18.97 -1.85 5.17
N VAL A 371 18.43 -0.75 5.68
CA VAL A 371 19.01 0.04 6.76
C VAL A 371 17.95 0.32 7.80
N LEU A 372 18.23 -0.01 9.07
CA LEU A 372 17.39 0.41 10.19
C LEU A 372 17.89 1.76 10.70
N VAL A 373 16.99 2.72 10.75
CA VAL A 373 17.23 4.06 11.29
C VAL A 373 16.38 4.24 12.53
N THR A 374 16.95 4.73 13.60
CA THR A 374 16.21 5.20 14.78
C THR A 374 16.02 6.71 14.67
N VAL A 375 14.79 7.16 14.96
CA VAL A 375 14.45 8.59 14.99
C VAL A 375 14.01 8.95 16.39
N SER A 376 14.63 9.98 16.98
CA SER A 376 14.27 10.45 18.32
C SER A 376 12.96 11.25 18.31
N GLU A 377 12.43 11.56 19.51
CA GLU A 377 11.26 12.44 19.66
C GLU A 377 11.49 13.84 19.07
N GLU A 378 12.74 14.28 18.97
CA GLU A 378 13.14 15.56 18.37
C GLU A 378 13.38 15.46 16.86
N GLY A 379 13.16 14.29 16.24
CA GLY A 379 13.34 14.06 14.80
C GLY A 379 14.80 13.78 14.37
N GLU A 380 15.72 13.57 15.31
CA GLU A 380 17.11 13.23 15.00
C GLU A 380 17.23 11.77 14.56
N ALA A 381 17.70 11.57 13.34
CA ALA A 381 17.85 10.25 12.72
C ALA A 381 19.25 9.70 12.87
N SER A 382 19.39 8.42 13.21
CA SER A 382 20.68 7.73 13.27
C SER A 382 20.60 6.29 12.77
N VAL A 383 21.59 5.87 11.97
CA VAL A 383 21.69 4.50 11.48
C VAL A 383 22.01 3.57 12.65
N ALA A 384 21.11 2.62 12.89
CA ALA A 384 21.24 1.63 13.96
C ALA A 384 21.85 0.30 13.47
N LEU A 385 21.44 -0.13 12.27
CA LEU A 385 21.78 -1.43 11.71
C LEU A 385 21.64 -1.42 10.19
N SER A 386 22.38 -2.27 9.49
CA SER A 386 22.15 -2.56 8.07
C SER A 386 22.30 -4.05 7.81
N GLY A 387 21.69 -4.54 6.75
CA GLY A 387 21.72 -5.96 6.43
C GLY A 387 21.18 -6.29 5.05
N ASP A 388 21.03 -7.59 4.81
CA ASP A 388 20.54 -8.17 3.57
C ASP A 388 19.30 -9.02 3.83
N LEU A 389 18.24 -8.79 3.07
CA LEU A 389 16.93 -9.46 3.21
C LEU A 389 16.76 -10.66 2.26
N THR A 390 17.78 -11.01 1.45
CA THR A 390 17.65 -12.06 0.42
C THR A 390 17.03 -13.35 0.95
N LYS A 391 17.51 -13.83 2.10
CA LYS A 391 16.95 -15.04 2.70
C LYS A 391 15.53 -14.87 3.26
N VAL A 392 15.19 -13.66 3.67
CA VAL A 392 13.84 -13.35 4.16
C VAL A 392 12.88 -13.34 2.99
N TRP A 393 13.25 -12.74 1.86
CA TRP A 393 12.47 -12.74 0.62
C TRP A 393 12.23 -14.13 0.03
N GLU A 394 13.14 -15.09 0.27
CA GLU A 394 12.91 -16.50 -0.12
C GLU A 394 11.76 -17.16 0.67
N VAL A 395 11.39 -16.58 1.82
CA VAL A 395 10.39 -17.14 2.74
C VAL A 395 9.11 -16.32 2.78
N THR A 396 9.20 -15.01 2.57
CA THR A 396 8.06 -14.09 2.66
C THR A 396 8.25 -12.89 1.71
N ASN A 397 7.18 -12.20 1.37
CA ASN A 397 7.23 -10.99 0.56
C ASN A 397 7.41 -9.71 1.37
N LEU A 398 7.67 -9.78 2.67
CA LEU A 398 7.80 -8.63 3.58
C LEU A 398 6.64 -7.64 3.49
N GLU A 399 5.42 -8.13 3.29
CA GLU A 399 4.24 -7.28 3.37
C GLU A 399 3.96 -6.94 4.83
N ASP A 400 3.76 -5.66 5.11
CA ASP A 400 3.45 -5.12 6.44
C ASP A 400 4.31 -5.72 7.57
N PRO A 401 5.64 -5.64 7.49
CA PRO A 401 6.49 -6.22 8.52
C PRO A 401 6.33 -5.46 9.83
N ASN A 402 6.20 -6.19 10.91
CA ASN A 402 6.25 -5.65 12.25
C ASN A 402 7.68 -5.75 12.80
N LEU A 403 8.21 -4.65 13.31
CA LEU A 403 9.60 -4.50 13.70
C LEU A 403 9.73 -4.16 15.17
N ILE A 404 10.72 -4.77 15.84
CA ILE A 404 11.16 -4.34 17.17
C ILE A 404 12.68 -4.30 17.24
N TYR A 405 13.22 -3.34 17.99
CA TYR A 405 14.66 -3.17 18.17
C TYR A 405 15.01 -2.91 19.63
N ASP A 406 15.98 -3.64 20.18
CA ASP A 406 16.41 -3.52 21.59
C ASP A 406 17.72 -2.76 21.78
N GLY A 407 18.20 -2.07 20.74
CA GLY A 407 19.50 -1.39 20.73
C GLY A 407 20.66 -2.29 20.28
N ARG A 408 20.43 -3.57 20.04
CA ARG A 408 21.45 -4.55 19.59
C ARG A 408 20.96 -5.46 18.48
N ARG A 409 19.70 -5.87 18.53
CA ARG A 409 19.10 -6.75 17.54
C ARG A 409 17.77 -6.20 17.05
N LEU A 410 17.58 -6.30 15.77
CA LEU A 410 16.32 -6.10 15.09
C LEU A 410 15.60 -7.44 14.97
N VAL A 411 14.32 -7.50 15.34
CA VAL A 411 13.48 -8.65 15.06
C VAL A 411 12.36 -8.19 14.11
N ILE A 412 12.21 -8.91 13.02
CA ILE A 412 11.22 -8.67 11.97
C ILE A 412 10.23 -9.83 12.01
N ALA A 413 8.94 -9.54 12.07
CA ALA A 413 7.89 -10.51 11.81
C ALA A 413 7.07 -10.05 10.61
N ALA A 414 6.90 -10.92 9.61
CA ALA A 414 6.19 -10.56 8.38
C ALA A 414 5.34 -11.72 7.86
N PHE A 415 4.19 -11.40 7.25
CA PHE A 415 3.35 -12.39 6.59
C PHE A 415 3.96 -12.89 5.29
N GLN A 416 3.60 -14.11 4.94
CA GLN A 416 3.69 -14.58 3.56
C GLN A 416 2.39 -14.21 2.84
N ARG A 417 2.52 -13.61 1.66
CA ARG A 417 1.37 -13.19 0.86
C ARG A 417 0.43 -14.36 0.59
N TYR A 418 -0.87 -14.13 0.81
CA TYR A 418 -1.96 -15.11 0.57
C TYR A 418 -1.95 -16.35 1.45
N ASP A 419 -1.15 -16.40 2.50
CA ASP A 419 -1.01 -17.56 3.39
C ASP A 419 -1.21 -17.14 4.85
N TYR A 420 -1.60 -18.07 5.72
CA TYR A 420 -1.60 -17.84 7.17
C TYR A 420 -0.23 -18.17 7.80
N SER A 421 0.79 -18.28 7.00
CA SER A 421 2.15 -18.41 7.49
C SER A 421 2.80 -17.06 7.66
N PHE A 422 3.76 -17.01 8.56
CA PHE A 422 4.59 -15.84 8.77
C PHE A 422 6.04 -16.27 8.99
N CYS A 423 6.96 -15.35 8.79
CA CYS A 423 8.34 -15.52 9.18
C CYS A 423 8.70 -14.65 10.38
N MET A 424 9.73 -15.05 11.09
CA MET A 424 10.42 -14.23 12.07
C MET A 424 11.92 -14.26 11.78
N ALA A 425 12.51 -13.09 11.57
CA ALA A 425 13.94 -12.92 11.33
C ALA A 425 14.57 -12.07 12.42
N ALA A 426 15.81 -12.37 12.79
CA ALA A 426 16.58 -11.53 13.69
C ALA A 426 17.90 -11.15 13.04
N TYR A 427 18.26 -9.87 13.17
CA TYR A 427 19.49 -9.29 12.67
C TYR A 427 20.29 -8.64 13.81
N THR A 428 21.60 -8.73 13.69
CA THR A 428 22.56 -8.02 14.51
C THR A 428 23.57 -7.32 13.60
N ASN A 429 24.53 -6.60 14.17
CA ASN A 429 25.65 -6.03 13.40
C ASN A 429 26.48 -7.09 12.63
N GLU A 430 26.33 -8.37 12.95
CA GLU A 430 27.00 -9.49 12.25
C GLU A 430 26.14 -10.05 11.11
N GLY A 431 24.94 -9.50 10.89
CA GLY A 431 23.97 -9.91 9.86
C GLY A 431 22.83 -10.77 10.41
N LEU A 432 22.24 -11.59 9.54
CA LEU A 432 21.10 -12.47 9.87
C LEU A 432 21.55 -13.53 10.89
N SER A 433 20.97 -13.49 12.08
CA SER A 433 21.26 -14.41 13.18
C SER A 433 20.21 -15.51 13.36
N TYR A 434 18.97 -15.28 12.87
CA TYR A 434 17.89 -16.25 12.88
C TYR A 434 16.90 -15.97 11.75
N LEU A 435 16.34 -17.02 11.17
CA LEU A 435 15.18 -16.98 10.31
C LEU A 435 14.35 -18.25 10.55
N GLY A 436 13.12 -18.07 10.97
CA GLY A 436 12.13 -19.13 11.18
C GLY A 436 10.86 -18.87 10.36
N ARG A 437 10.29 -19.95 9.81
CA ARG A 437 8.98 -19.96 9.17
C ARG A 437 7.97 -20.66 10.09
N TYR A 438 6.79 -20.08 10.20
CA TYR A 438 5.70 -20.52 11.04
C TYR A 438 4.47 -20.79 10.17
N ASP A 439 4.22 -22.05 9.84
CA ASP A 439 3.05 -22.48 9.06
C ASP A 439 1.90 -22.79 10.03
N VAL A 440 0.82 -22.03 9.95
CA VAL A 440 -0.27 -22.08 10.93
C VAL A 440 -1.36 -23.08 10.56
N GLY A 441 -1.34 -23.62 9.33
CA GLY A 441 -2.29 -24.66 8.89
C GLY A 441 -3.74 -24.19 8.73
N LEU A 442 -4.01 -22.88 8.78
CA LEU A 442 -5.34 -22.30 8.60
C LEU A 442 -5.84 -22.39 7.14
N ASP A 443 -4.96 -22.51 6.18
CA ASP A 443 -5.31 -22.62 4.75
C ASP A 443 -6.14 -23.85 4.43
N LEU A 444 -5.90 -24.97 5.14
CA LEU A 444 -6.70 -26.18 4.97
C LEU A 444 -8.15 -25.95 5.40
N LEU A 445 -8.36 -25.17 6.47
CA LEU A 445 -9.69 -24.81 6.94
C LEU A 445 -10.35 -23.79 6.01
N SER A 446 -9.59 -22.82 5.50
CA SER A 446 -10.10 -21.81 4.57
C SER A 446 -10.53 -22.44 3.23
N SER A 447 -9.76 -23.39 2.67
CA SER A 447 -10.08 -24.04 1.41
C SER A 447 -11.38 -24.85 1.45
N GLU A 448 -11.71 -25.47 2.59
CA GLU A 448 -12.96 -26.20 2.76
C GLU A 448 -14.17 -25.28 2.98
N VAL A 449 -13.96 -24.18 3.68
CA VAL A 449 -15.01 -23.18 3.94
C VAL A 449 -15.25 -22.34 2.69
N ASN A 450 -14.22 -22.01 1.91
CA ASN A 450 -14.33 -21.24 0.66
C ASN A 450 -15.06 -21.99 -0.47
N ARG A 451 -15.09 -23.31 -0.45
CA ARG A 451 -15.96 -24.09 -1.37
C ARG A 451 -17.46 -23.79 -1.19
N LEU A 452 -17.85 -23.28 -0.03
CA LEU A 452 -19.24 -22.95 0.29
C LEU A 452 -19.58 -21.47 0.07
N TRP A 453 -18.57 -20.58 0.06
CA TRP A 453 -18.76 -19.13 -0.02
C TRP A 453 -17.68 -18.52 -0.91
N GLN A 454 -18.03 -17.94 -2.02
CA GLN A 454 -17.10 -17.43 -3.04
C GLN A 454 -16.37 -16.12 -2.69
N THR A 455 -16.42 -15.65 -1.46
CA THR A 455 -15.77 -14.40 -1.05
C THR A 455 -14.78 -14.65 0.08
N GLU A 456 -13.50 -14.33 -0.18
CA GLU A 456 -12.43 -14.38 0.82
C GLU A 456 -12.31 -13.00 1.49
N GLU A 457 -12.83 -12.87 2.72
CA GLU A 457 -12.43 -11.78 3.62
C GLU A 457 -11.48 -12.37 4.67
N LYS A 458 -10.18 -12.20 4.46
CA LYS A 458 -9.13 -12.58 5.40
C LYS A 458 -8.64 -11.33 6.11
N GLU A 459 -8.67 -11.36 7.42
CA GLU A 459 -8.16 -10.29 8.25
C GLU A 459 -7.13 -10.85 9.22
N ASN A 460 -5.91 -10.42 9.07
CA ASN A 460 -4.80 -10.89 9.88
C ASN A 460 -4.07 -9.68 10.49
N SER A 461 -3.70 -9.78 11.75
CA SER A 461 -2.77 -8.85 12.38
C SER A 461 -1.61 -9.62 13.00
N LEU A 462 -0.41 -9.21 12.67
CA LEU A 462 0.83 -9.77 13.18
C LEU A 462 1.51 -8.74 14.08
N ARG A 463 1.95 -9.17 15.27
CA ARG A 463 2.68 -8.29 16.18
C ARG A 463 3.84 -9.05 16.79
N VAL A 464 4.98 -8.40 16.88
CA VAL A 464 6.13 -8.92 17.61
C VAL A 464 6.45 -8.01 18.80
N ARG A 465 6.89 -8.60 19.91
CA ARG A 465 7.28 -7.83 21.11
C ARG A 465 8.41 -8.52 21.88
N PHE A 466 9.16 -7.76 22.64
CA PHE A 466 10.04 -8.31 23.65
C PHE A 466 9.24 -8.68 24.90
N LEU A 467 9.56 -9.85 25.46
CA LEU A 467 9.03 -10.24 26.76
C LEU A 467 9.85 -9.55 27.86
N SER A 468 9.18 -8.82 28.75
CA SER A 468 9.77 -8.11 29.90
C SER A 468 10.24 -9.04 31.00
#